data_b4e7dd2f2ca8b35b05cb1db8c2ccb686
#
_entry.id   b4e7dd2f2ca8b35b05cb1db8c2ccb686
#
_cell.length_a   1.000
_cell.length_b   1.000
_cell.length_c   1.000
_cell.angle_alpha   90.00
_cell.angle_beta   90.00
_cell.angle_gamma   90.00
#
_symmetry.space_group_name_H-M   'P 1'
#
loop_
_entity.id
_entity.type
_entity.pdbx_description
1 polymer ?
#
loop_
_entity_poly.entity_id
_entity_poly.type
_entity_poly.pdbx_seq_one_letter_code
_entity_poly.pdbx_strand_id
1 'polypeptide(L)'
;YGDKSNWWAAYALWVFTLFGHADVRLLNGGRDLWLAERRETTLDVPTKTCTGYPVVQRNDAPIRAFRDDVLAILGAQPLIDVRSPEEYTGKRTHMPDYPEEGALRAGHIPTAVHIPWGKAADESGRFRSREELERLYDFINPDDQTVVYCRIGERSSHTWFVLTHLLGKADVRNYDGSWTEWGNAVRVPIVAGEEPGVVPVV
;
A
#
# COMPACT_ATOMS: atom_id res chain seq x y z
N TYR A 1 -12.31 8.18 6.72
CA TYR A 1 -12.32 8.60 5.32
C TYR A 1 -11.16 9.54 5.03
N GLY A 2 -10.79 9.66 3.77
CA GLY A 2 -9.75 10.57 3.29
C GLY A 2 -10.07 11.09 1.89
N ASP A 3 -9.17 11.91 1.37
CA ASP A 3 -9.20 12.38 -0.01
C ASP A 3 -8.46 11.39 -0.94
N LYS A 4 -8.42 11.68 -2.23
CA LYS A 4 -7.67 10.91 -3.25
C LYS A 4 -7.90 9.40 -3.12
N SER A 5 -9.15 8.95 -3.25
CA SER A 5 -9.55 7.54 -3.15
C SER A 5 -9.13 6.85 -1.84
N ASN A 6 -9.12 7.58 -0.72
CA ASN A 6 -8.83 7.05 0.61
C ASN A 6 -7.41 6.51 0.85
N TRP A 7 -6.40 6.86 0.05
CA TRP A 7 -5.07 6.27 0.22
C TRP A 7 -4.50 6.44 1.64
N TRP A 8 -4.55 7.67 2.21
CA TRP A 8 -4.14 7.94 3.59
C TRP A 8 -5.06 7.30 4.63
N ALA A 9 -6.36 7.22 4.33
CA ALA A 9 -7.31 6.56 5.23
C ALA A 9 -7.08 5.04 5.27
N ALA A 10 -6.68 4.43 4.15
CA ALA A 10 -6.26 3.04 4.12
C ALA A 10 -4.99 2.81 4.95
N TYR A 11 -4.04 3.74 4.90
CA TYR A 11 -2.85 3.68 5.75
C TYR A 11 -3.20 3.81 7.24
N ALA A 12 -4.06 4.75 7.60
CA ALA A 12 -4.56 4.86 8.97
C ALA A 12 -5.26 3.57 9.43
N LEU A 13 -6.12 2.97 8.59
CA LEU A 13 -6.77 1.69 8.89
C LEU A 13 -5.73 0.59 9.14
N TRP A 14 -4.71 0.47 8.29
CA TRP A 14 -3.63 -0.49 8.46
C TRP A 14 -2.89 -0.29 9.79
N VAL A 15 -2.57 0.95 10.18
CA VAL A 15 -1.94 1.28 11.46
C VAL A 15 -2.86 0.88 12.63
N PHE A 16 -4.16 1.21 12.57
CA PHE A 16 -5.10 0.77 13.62
C PHE A 16 -5.19 -0.75 13.74
N THR A 17 -5.10 -1.47 12.61
CA THR A 17 -5.10 -2.95 12.60
C THR A 17 -3.84 -3.51 13.27
N LEU A 18 -2.66 -2.90 13.07
CA LEU A 18 -1.42 -3.27 13.78
C LEU A 18 -1.58 -3.22 15.30
N PHE A 19 -2.34 -2.27 15.80
CA PHE A 19 -2.63 -2.09 17.23
C PHE A 19 -3.91 -2.82 17.69
N GLY A 20 -4.44 -3.75 16.88
CA GLY A 20 -5.54 -4.60 17.28
C GLY A 20 -6.90 -3.89 17.42
N HIS A 21 -7.06 -2.71 16.82
CA HIS A 21 -8.36 -2.02 16.82
C HIS A 21 -9.33 -2.77 15.88
N ALA A 22 -10.36 -3.38 16.45
CA ALA A 22 -11.20 -4.32 15.73
C ALA A 22 -12.24 -3.67 14.81
N ASP A 23 -12.74 -2.47 15.14
CA ASP A 23 -13.82 -1.81 14.38
C ASP A 23 -13.28 -0.59 13.61
N VAL A 24 -12.51 -0.85 12.55
CA VAL A 24 -12.02 0.16 11.61
C VAL A 24 -12.67 -0.06 10.26
N ARG A 25 -13.23 0.98 9.68
CA ARG A 25 -13.95 0.92 8.40
C ARG A 25 -13.51 2.05 7.49
N LEU A 26 -13.49 1.80 6.18
CA LEU A 26 -13.30 2.82 5.15
C LEU A 26 -14.67 3.24 4.59
N LEU A 27 -14.87 4.55 4.45
CA LEU A 27 -15.97 5.11 3.67
C LEU A 27 -15.62 5.00 2.19
N ASN A 28 -16.25 4.06 1.46
CA ASN A 28 -15.95 3.82 0.05
C ASN A 28 -16.23 5.07 -0.82
N GLY A 29 -15.20 5.56 -1.51
CA GLY A 29 -15.23 6.82 -2.26
C GLY A 29 -14.72 8.04 -1.47
N GLY A 30 -14.56 7.90 -0.15
CA GLY A 30 -13.97 8.93 0.70
C GLY A 30 -14.70 10.27 0.70
N ARG A 31 -13.95 11.33 1.00
CA ARG A 31 -14.49 12.70 1.09
C ARG A 31 -14.92 13.25 -0.26
N ASP A 32 -14.18 12.94 -1.32
CA ASP A 32 -14.46 13.51 -2.64
C ASP A 32 -15.83 13.08 -3.15
N LEU A 33 -16.15 11.78 -3.01
CA LEU A 33 -17.47 11.27 -3.36
C LEU A 33 -18.57 11.83 -2.45
N TRP A 34 -18.34 11.95 -1.14
CA TRP A 34 -19.29 12.55 -0.20
C TRP A 34 -19.71 13.95 -0.64
N LEU A 35 -18.74 14.77 -1.07
CA LEU A 35 -18.99 16.13 -1.56
C LEU A 35 -19.69 16.12 -2.94
N ALA A 36 -19.27 15.23 -3.84
CA ALA A 36 -19.90 15.08 -5.16
C ALA A 36 -21.38 14.67 -5.05
N GLU A 37 -21.72 13.84 -4.07
CA GLU A 37 -23.10 13.45 -3.72
C GLU A 37 -23.86 14.55 -2.94
N ARG A 38 -23.24 15.70 -2.69
CA ARG A 38 -23.81 16.83 -1.94
C ARG A 38 -24.35 16.44 -0.56
N ARG A 39 -23.64 15.52 0.12
CA ARG A 39 -24.00 15.12 1.48
C ARG A 39 -23.65 16.21 2.48
N GLU A 40 -24.32 16.23 3.62
CA GLU A 40 -24.15 17.24 4.66
C GLU A 40 -22.71 17.24 5.21
N THR A 41 -22.21 18.45 5.41
CA THR A 41 -20.92 18.73 6.08
C THR A 41 -21.13 19.80 7.15
N THR A 42 -20.29 19.80 8.18
CA THR A 42 -20.31 20.81 9.23
C THR A 42 -18.89 21.31 9.53
N LEU A 43 -18.79 22.53 10.00
CA LEU A 43 -17.57 23.08 10.59
C LEU A 43 -17.53 22.90 12.12
N ASP A 44 -18.61 22.38 12.70
CA ASP A 44 -18.67 22.14 14.13
C ASP A 44 -17.68 21.03 14.52
N VAL A 45 -16.83 21.33 15.49
CA VAL A 45 -15.91 20.36 16.08
C VAL A 45 -16.56 19.78 17.32
N PRO A 46 -17.03 18.52 17.28
CA PRO A 46 -17.68 17.91 18.43
C PRO A 46 -16.69 17.73 19.59
N THR A 47 -17.07 18.21 20.77
CA THR A 47 -16.30 17.97 21.98
C THR A 47 -16.50 16.48 22.39
N LYS A 48 -15.38 15.75 22.44
CA LYS A 48 -15.39 14.35 22.91
C LYS A 48 -14.83 14.29 24.32
N THR A 49 -15.49 13.52 25.19
CA THR A 49 -14.91 13.15 26.48
C THR A 49 -13.76 12.16 26.25
N CYS A 50 -12.65 12.39 26.94
CA CYS A 50 -11.54 11.44 26.91
C CYS A 50 -11.99 10.10 27.47
N THR A 51 -11.85 9.03 26.71
CA THR A 51 -12.12 7.65 27.15
C THR A 51 -10.79 6.95 27.39
N GLY A 52 -10.77 6.00 28.32
CA GLY A 52 -9.59 5.15 28.56
C GLY A 52 -9.41 4.19 27.39
N TYR A 53 -8.74 4.63 26.31
CA TYR A 53 -8.40 3.72 25.21
C TYR A 53 -7.30 2.77 25.67
N PRO A 54 -7.50 1.44 25.54
CA PRO A 54 -6.50 0.48 26.02
C PRO A 54 -5.23 0.57 25.18
N VAL A 55 -4.08 0.60 25.85
CA VAL A 55 -2.79 0.42 25.17
C VAL A 55 -2.60 -1.07 24.92
N VAL A 56 -2.53 -1.47 23.64
CA VAL A 56 -2.28 -2.84 23.23
C VAL A 56 -0.91 -2.97 22.60
N GLN A 57 -0.31 -4.15 22.74
CA GLN A 57 0.95 -4.43 22.08
C GLN A 57 0.70 -4.59 20.56
N ARG A 58 1.50 -3.90 19.76
CA ARG A 58 1.45 -4.01 18.30
C ARG A 58 1.79 -5.43 17.85
N ASN A 59 1.05 -5.94 16.86
CA ASN A 59 1.32 -7.22 16.22
C ASN A 59 1.67 -6.99 14.74
N ASP A 60 2.95 -6.99 14.42
CA ASP A 60 3.46 -6.75 13.07
C ASP A 60 3.32 -7.99 12.16
N ALA A 61 3.56 -9.17 12.70
CA ALA A 61 3.77 -10.39 11.92
C ALA A 61 2.70 -10.72 10.86
N PRO A 62 1.38 -10.53 11.11
CA PRO A 62 0.37 -10.90 10.13
C PRO A 62 0.26 -9.97 8.92
N ILE A 63 0.58 -8.68 9.08
CA ILE A 63 0.22 -7.67 8.08
C ILE A 63 1.37 -6.71 7.70
N ARG A 64 2.53 -6.84 8.33
CA ARG A 64 3.71 -6.01 8.08
C ARG A 64 4.88 -6.86 7.62
N ALA A 65 5.58 -6.41 6.58
CA ALA A 65 6.87 -6.96 6.18
C ALA A 65 7.98 -5.95 6.49
N PHE A 66 9.13 -6.47 6.88
CA PHE A 66 10.37 -5.71 6.98
C PHE A 66 11.27 -6.02 5.79
N ARG A 67 12.34 -5.25 5.62
CA ARG A 67 13.30 -5.42 4.52
C ARG A 67 13.82 -6.86 4.40
N ASP A 68 14.12 -7.50 5.53
CA ASP A 68 14.68 -8.85 5.54
C ASP A 68 13.63 -9.91 5.14
N ASP A 69 12.32 -9.69 5.45
CA ASP A 69 11.23 -10.51 4.94
C ASP A 69 11.12 -10.40 3.41
N VAL A 70 11.25 -9.17 2.88
CA VAL A 70 11.24 -8.94 1.43
C VAL A 70 12.40 -9.65 0.75
N LEU A 71 13.61 -9.57 1.33
CA LEU A 71 14.79 -10.28 0.82
C LEU A 71 14.57 -11.79 0.78
N ALA A 72 13.91 -12.35 1.79
CA ALA A 72 13.65 -13.78 1.88
C ALA A 72 12.68 -14.32 0.82
N ILE A 73 11.77 -13.49 0.32
CA ILE A 73 10.76 -13.90 -0.67
C ILE A 73 11.11 -13.56 -2.12
N LEU A 74 12.22 -12.84 -2.36
CA LEU A 74 12.58 -12.39 -3.72
C LEU A 74 12.64 -13.54 -4.72
N GLY A 75 11.87 -13.40 -5.82
CA GLY A 75 11.80 -14.38 -6.88
C GLY A 75 11.03 -15.66 -6.55
N ALA A 76 10.55 -15.82 -5.31
CA ALA A 76 9.79 -16.99 -4.87
C ALA A 76 8.31 -16.69 -4.61
N GLN A 77 7.98 -15.46 -4.25
CA GLN A 77 6.62 -15.06 -3.89
C GLN A 77 6.25 -13.72 -4.57
N PRO A 78 4.95 -13.43 -4.74
CA PRO A 78 4.51 -12.18 -5.34
C PRO A 78 4.95 -10.95 -4.55
N LEU A 79 5.60 -10.02 -5.25
CA LEU A 79 5.96 -8.70 -4.75
C LEU A 79 5.33 -7.65 -5.68
N ILE A 80 4.61 -6.68 -5.12
CA ILE A 80 3.88 -5.69 -5.92
C ILE A 80 4.40 -4.29 -5.61
N ASP A 81 4.89 -3.62 -6.64
CA ASP A 81 5.20 -2.19 -6.60
C ASP A 81 3.96 -1.39 -7.05
N VAL A 82 3.44 -0.58 -6.14
CA VAL A 82 2.21 0.18 -6.41
C VAL A 82 2.47 1.65 -6.73
N ARG A 83 3.73 2.03 -6.94
CA ARG A 83 4.14 3.41 -7.28
C ARG A 83 3.74 3.79 -8.71
N SER A 84 4.06 5.02 -9.10
CA SER A 84 3.87 5.46 -10.49
C SER A 84 4.83 4.74 -11.46
N PRO A 85 4.50 4.71 -12.78
CA PRO A 85 5.41 4.15 -13.77
C PRO A 85 6.79 4.80 -13.78
N GLU A 86 6.88 6.11 -13.54
CA GLU A 86 8.15 6.82 -13.51
C GLU A 86 9.00 6.45 -12.29
N GLU A 87 8.38 6.20 -11.14
CA GLU A 87 9.07 5.72 -9.94
C GLU A 87 9.57 4.28 -10.16
N TYR A 88 8.72 3.41 -10.72
CA TYR A 88 9.06 2.01 -10.99
C TYR A 88 10.22 1.88 -11.98
N THR A 89 10.12 2.57 -13.11
CA THR A 89 11.14 2.49 -14.17
C THR A 89 12.47 3.18 -13.81
N GLY A 90 12.48 3.95 -12.72
CA GLY A 90 13.66 4.69 -12.29
C GLY A 90 13.84 6.04 -12.95
N LYS A 91 12.85 6.54 -13.68
CA LYS A 91 12.85 7.90 -14.25
C LYS A 91 12.67 8.97 -13.17
N ARG A 92 12.20 8.57 -11.98
CA ARG A 92 11.95 9.44 -10.83
C ARG A 92 12.26 8.74 -9.53
N THR A 93 12.82 9.46 -8.56
CA THR A 93 13.18 8.93 -7.23
C THR A 93 12.19 9.29 -6.13
N HIS A 94 11.21 10.14 -6.42
CA HIS A 94 10.24 10.66 -5.46
C HIS A 94 8.90 10.95 -6.13
N MET A 95 7.85 11.17 -5.33
CA MET A 95 6.59 11.71 -5.83
C MET A 95 6.73 13.22 -6.10
N PRO A 96 6.05 13.77 -7.12
CA PRO A 96 6.12 15.22 -7.41
C PRO A 96 5.76 16.10 -6.22
N ASP A 97 4.74 15.70 -5.44
CA ASP A 97 4.23 16.46 -4.30
C ASP A 97 5.08 16.28 -3.03
N TYR A 98 6.08 15.36 -3.03
CA TYR A 98 6.87 15.00 -1.84
C TYR A 98 8.35 14.78 -2.20
N PRO A 99 9.05 15.83 -2.69
CA PRO A 99 10.43 15.69 -3.17
C PRO A 99 11.45 15.33 -2.07
N GLU A 100 11.17 15.70 -0.82
CA GLU A 100 12.05 15.41 0.32
C GLU A 100 12.05 13.92 0.72
N GLU A 101 11.04 13.16 0.30
CA GLU A 101 10.92 11.74 0.61
C GLU A 101 11.46 10.86 -0.52
N GLY A 102 12.51 11.30 -1.15
CA GLY A 102 13.19 10.59 -2.24
C GLY A 102 14.18 9.53 -1.73
N ALA A 103 14.64 8.72 -2.68
CA ALA A 103 15.72 7.76 -2.47
C ALA A 103 16.94 8.13 -3.33
N LEU A 104 18.14 7.72 -2.89
CA LEU A 104 19.38 7.95 -3.62
C LEU A 104 19.45 7.13 -4.91
N ARG A 105 18.83 5.94 -4.93
CA ARG A 105 18.81 5.05 -6.09
C ARG A 105 17.42 4.97 -6.67
N ALA A 106 17.34 5.01 -8.01
CA ALA A 106 16.12 4.91 -8.78
C ALA A 106 15.87 3.46 -9.23
N GLY A 107 14.61 3.10 -9.50
CA GLY A 107 14.21 1.78 -9.99
C GLY A 107 13.22 1.09 -9.06
N HIS A 108 13.24 -0.24 -9.07
CA HIS A 108 12.32 -1.08 -8.30
C HIS A 108 13.03 -2.32 -7.72
N ILE A 109 12.36 -3.02 -6.83
CA ILE A 109 12.85 -4.30 -6.27
C ILE A 109 12.73 -5.36 -7.38
N PRO A 110 13.78 -6.16 -7.64
CA PRO A 110 13.72 -7.20 -8.67
C PRO A 110 12.53 -8.15 -8.48
N THR A 111 11.95 -8.60 -9.58
CA THR A 111 10.76 -9.45 -9.66
C THR A 111 9.43 -8.81 -9.24
N ALA A 112 9.44 -7.55 -8.81
CA ALA A 112 8.21 -6.86 -8.44
C ALA A 112 7.31 -6.63 -9.67
N VAL A 113 6.05 -7.04 -9.55
CA VAL A 113 5.01 -6.75 -10.54
C VAL A 113 4.52 -5.32 -10.32
N HIS A 114 4.48 -4.53 -11.40
CA HIS A 114 4.07 -3.13 -11.32
C HIS A 114 2.56 -2.96 -11.49
N ILE A 115 1.87 -2.64 -10.41
CA ILE A 115 0.44 -2.30 -10.43
C ILE A 115 0.21 -1.02 -9.63
N PRO A 116 0.15 0.15 -10.27
CA PRO A 116 -0.15 1.41 -9.58
C PRO A 116 -1.42 1.31 -8.74
N TRP A 117 -1.35 1.73 -7.50
CA TRP A 117 -2.45 1.62 -6.52
C TRP A 117 -3.78 2.18 -7.03
N GLY A 118 -3.73 3.27 -7.80
CA GLY A 118 -4.92 3.92 -8.35
C GLY A 118 -5.69 3.06 -9.35
N LYS A 119 -5.11 1.98 -9.91
CA LYS A 119 -5.84 1.03 -10.76
C LYS A 119 -6.95 0.28 -10.02
N ALA A 120 -6.89 0.22 -8.70
CA ALA A 120 -7.91 -0.41 -7.87
C ALA A 120 -9.10 0.51 -7.52
N ALA A 121 -9.03 1.79 -7.90
CA ALA A 121 -10.13 2.74 -7.73
C ALA A 121 -10.73 3.15 -9.08
N ASP A 122 -12.01 3.52 -9.08
CA ASP A 122 -12.68 4.13 -10.21
C ASP A 122 -12.57 5.67 -10.19
N GLU A 123 -13.14 6.34 -11.19
CA GLU A 123 -13.10 7.80 -11.32
C GLU A 123 -13.84 8.54 -10.20
N SER A 124 -14.76 7.87 -9.50
CA SER A 124 -15.48 8.43 -8.35
C SER A 124 -14.70 8.30 -7.03
N GLY A 125 -13.57 7.62 -7.05
CA GLY A 125 -12.76 7.30 -5.87
C GLY A 125 -13.24 6.08 -5.10
N ARG A 126 -14.25 5.34 -5.60
CA ARG A 126 -14.64 4.04 -5.04
C ARG A 126 -13.67 2.95 -5.44
N PHE A 127 -13.57 1.92 -4.63
CA PHE A 127 -12.95 0.68 -5.09
C PHE A 127 -13.73 0.12 -6.28
N ARG A 128 -13.00 -0.43 -7.26
CA ARG A 128 -13.60 -1.15 -8.38
C ARG A 128 -14.39 -2.36 -7.90
N SER A 129 -15.22 -2.92 -8.80
CA SER A 129 -15.97 -4.14 -8.50
C SER A 129 -15.04 -5.30 -8.17
N ARG A 130 -15.56 -6.28 -7.44
CA ARG A 130 -14.80 -7.48 -7.07
C ARG A 130 -14.24 -8.19 -8.30
N GLU A 131 -15.02 -8.30 -9.36
CA GLU A 131 -14.63 -8.97 -10.60
C GLU A 131 -13.50 -8.21 -11.34
N GLU A 132 -13.51 -6.88 -11.29
CA GLU A 132 -12.41 -6.06 -11.85
C GLU A 132 -11.14 -6.21 -11.03
N LEU A 133 -11.26 -6.22 -9.70
CA LEU A 133 -10.13 -6.41 -8.80
C LEU A 133 -9.55 -7.84 -8.90
N GLU A 134 -10.38 -8.87 -9.02
CA GLU A 134 -9.93 -10.24 -9.24
C GLU A 134 -9.12 -10.37 -10.54
N ARG A 135 -9.54 -9.71 -11.62
CA ARG A 135 -8.77 -9.66 -12.88
C ARG A 135 -7.47 -8.88 -12.77
N LEU A 136 -7.45 -7.82 -11.97
CA LEU A 136 -6.26 -6.99 -11.77
C LEU A 136 -5.15 -7.74 -11.03
N TYR A 137 -5.52 -8.67 -10.14
CA TYR A 137 -4.63 -9.40 -9.26
C TYR A 137 -4.71 -10.93 -9.48
N ASP A 138 -5.05 -11.38 -10.70
CA ASP A 138 -5.28 -12.80 -11.05
C ASP A 138 -4.02 -13.67 -10.94
N PHE A 139 -2.84 -13.07 -10.99
CA PHE A 139 -1.56 -13.74 -10.84
C PHE A 139 -1.23 -14.17 -9.40
N ILE A 140 -2.01 -13.71 -8.39
CA ILE A 140 -1.81 -14.06 -6.98
C ILE A 140 -2.62 -15.34 -6.67
N ASN A 141 -1.93 -16.43 -6.32
CA ASN A 141 -2.59 -17.66 -5.89
C ASN A 141 -3.12 -17.56 -4.44
N PRO A 142 -4.04 -18.45 -4.03
CA PRO A 142 -4.61 -18.41 -2.67
C PRO A 142 -3.59 -18.56 -1.54
N ASP A 143 -2.52 -19.35 -1.78
CA ASP A 143 -1.50 -19.70 -0.79
C ASP A 143 -0.23 -18.82 -0.87
N ASP A 144 -0.23 -17.82 -1.76
CA ASP A 144 0.93 -16.96 -1.93
C ASP A 144 1.11 -16.01 -0.74
N GLN A 145 2.36 -15.85 -0.30
CA GLN A 145 2.77 -14.79 0.61
C GLN A 145 3.03 -13.51 -0.19
N THR A 146 2.05 -12.64 -0.26
CA THR A 146 2.15 -11.43 -1.07
C THR A 146 2.67 -10.26 -0.26
N VAL A 147 3.68 -9.56 -0.77
CA VAL A 147 4.13 -8.30 -0.19
C VAL A 147 3.85 -7.15 -1.15
N VAL A 148 3.30 -6.07 -0.61
CA VAL A 148 3.03 -4.82 -1.34
C VAL A 148 3.92 -3.71 -0.80
N TYR A 149 4.44 -2.85 -1.67
CA TYR A 149 5.24 -1.70 -1.25
C TYR A 149 5.01 -0.48 -2.14
N CYS A 150 5.32 0.69 -1.61
CA CYS A 150 5.28 1.94 -2.37
C CYS A 150 6.50 2.83 -2.05
N ARG A 151 6.28 4.00 -1.49
CA ARG A 151 7.31 4.94 -1.02
C ARG A 151 7.56 4.77 0.49
N ILE A 152 6.51 4.84 1.32
CA ILE A 152 6.53 4.77 2.80
C ILE A 152 5.37 3.92 3.36
N GLY A 153 4.72 3.09 2.56
CA GLY A 153 3.62 2.21 3.00
C GLY A 153 2.21 2.78 2.84
N GLU A 154 2.04 4.06 2.51
CA GLU A 154 0.72 4.71 2.45
C GLU A 154 -0.12 4.27 1.25
N ARG A 155 0.45 4.25 0.03
CA ARG A 155 -0.25 3.77 -1.18
C ARG A 155 -0.40 2.25 -1.17
N SER A 156 0.60 1.54 -0.68
CA SER A 156 0.57 0.09 -0.58
C SER A 156 -0.43 -0.41 0.46
N SER A 157 -0.75 0.37 1.50
CA SER A 157 -1.86 0.06 2.41
C SER A 157 -3.22 0.02 1.70
N HIS A 158 -3.43 0.85 0.67
CA HIS A 158 -4.64 0.79 -0.15
C HIS A 158 -4.74 -0.55 -0.90
N THR A 159 -3.64 -1.00 -1.52
CA THR A 159 -3.58 -2.31 -2.20
C THR A 159 -3.67 -3.46 -1.20
N TRP A 160 -3.01 -3.35 -0.04
CA TRP A 160 -3.16 -4.32 1.05
C TRP A 160 -4.63 -4.46 1.47
N PHE A 161 -5.35 -3.34 1.64
CA PHE A 161 -6.78 -3.37 1.97
C PHE A 161 -7.60 -4.10 0.89
N VAL A 162 -7.34 -3.82 -0.38
CA VAL A 162 -7.99 -4.50 -1.50
C VAL A 162 -7.77 -6.01 -1.45
N LEU A 163 -6.53 -6.43 -1.35
CA LEU A 163 -6.18 -7.85 -1.38
C LEU A 163 -6.73 -8.60 -0.16
N THR A 164 -6.59 -8.01 1.03
CA THR A 164 -6.99 -8.65 2.29
C THR A 164 -8.51 -8.60 2.50
N HIS A 165 -9.12 -7.42 2.40
CA HIS A 165 -10.52 -7.22 2.81
C HIS A 165 -11.52 -7.36 1.67
N LEU A 166 -11.16 -6.99 0.44
CA LEU A 166 -12.09 -7.09 -0.69
C LEU A 166 -11.95 -8.42 -1.44
N LEU A 167 -10.72 -8.93 -1.58
CA LEU A 167 -10.45 -10.19 -2.29
C LEU A 167 -10.27 -11.40 -1.36
N GLY A 168 -10.05 -11.17 -0.05
CA GLY A 168 -9.94 -12.24 0.94
C GLY A 168 -8.64 -13.05 0.85
N LYS A 169 -7.54 -12.45 0.33
CA LYS A 169 -6.22 -13.08 0.32
C LYS A 169 -5.68 -13.18 1.75
N ALA A 170 -5.19 -14.35 2.14
CA ALA A 170 -4.89 -14.65 3.54
C ALA A 170 -3.57 -14.07 4.06
N ASP A 171 -2.49 -14.13 3.26
CA ASP A 171 -1.15 -13.69 3.66
C ASP A 171 -0.68 -12.52 2.79
N VAL A 172 -1.17 -11.33 3.12
CA VAL A 172 -0.76 -10.08 2.46
C VAL A 172 -0.13 -9.15 3.48
N ARG A 173 1.12 -8.76 3.23
CA ARG A 173 1.86 -7.87 4.13
C ARG A 173 2.27 -6.58 3.44
N ASN A 174 2.16 -5.48 4.15
CA ASN A 174 2.62 -4.17 3.70
C ASN A 174 4.07 -3.95 4.17
N TYR A 175 4.98 -3.74 3.23
CA TYR A 175 6.33 -3.30 3.52
C TYR A 175 6.34 -1.76 3.60
N ASP A 176 6.18 -1.22 4.79
CA ASP A 176 6.06 0.23 5.01
C ASP A 176 7.39 0.98 4.98
N GLY A 177 8.53 0.31 5.20
CA GLY A 177 9.84 0.88 4.89
C GLY A 177 9.98 1.26 3.42
N SER A 178 9.40 0.45 2.54
CA SER A 178 9.18 0.76 1.12
C SER A 178 10.43 1.27 0.38
N TRP A 179 10.23 2.14 -0.63
CA TRP A 179 11.34 2.63 -1.44
C TRP A 179 12.26 3.59 -0.69
N THR A 180 11.74 4.34 0.29
CA THR A 180 12.58 5.20 1.15
C THR A 180 13.59 4.40 1.97
N GLU A 181 13.27 3.19 2.39
CA GLU A 181 14.25 2.29 3.00
C GLU A 181 15.09 1.59 1.92
N TRP A 182 14.44 0.89 0.98
CA TRP A 182 15.13 0.05 0.01
C TRP A 182 16.09 0.82 -0.90
N GLY A 183 15.64 1.93 -1.48
CA GLY A 183 16.45 2.76 -2.38
C GLY A 183 17.64 3.45 -1.72
N ASN A 184 17.64 3.53 -0.37
CA ASN A 184 18.74 4.08 0.42
C ASN A 184 19.57 2.98 1.12
N ALA A 185 19.10 1.73 1.15
CA ALA A 185 19.79 0.64 1.84
C ALA A 185 21.02 0.15 1.03
N VAL A 186 22.06 -0.24 1.73
CA VAL A 186 23.27 -0.84 1.15
C VAL A 186 23.04 -2.33 0.90
N ARG A 187 23.61 -2.86 -0.18
CA ARG A 187 23.61 -4.30 -0.52
C ARG A 187 22.22 -4.92 -0.77
N VAL A 188 21.24 -4.11 -1.15
CA VAL A 188 19.97 -4.63 -1.68
C VAL A 188 19.94 -4.52 -3.20
N PRO A 189 19.36 -5.49 -3.91
CA PRO A 189 19.30 -5.47 -5.37
C PRO A 189 18.27 -4.46 -5.86
N ILE A 190 18.58 -3.80 -6.97
CA ILE A 190 17.68 -2.84 -7.64
C ILE A 190 17.76 -3.08 -9.15
N VAL A 191 16.62 -2.99 -9.80
CA VAL A 191 16.46 -3.01 -11.25
C VAL A 191 15.83 -1.69 -11.69
N ALA A 192 16.20 -1.20 -12.86
CA ALA A 192 15.58 -0.05 -13.51
C ALA A 192 15.07 -0.46 -14.91
N GLY A 193 14.05 0.24 -15.40
CA GLY A 193 13.38 -0.09 -16.65
C GLY A 193 11.98 -0.67 -16.43
N GLU A 194 11.36 -1.14 -17.51
CA GLU A 194 9.96 -1.60 -17.49
C GLU A 194 9.82 -3.07 -17.06
N GLU A 195 10.87 -3.86 -17.25
CA GLU A 195 10.87 -5.28 -16.93
C GLU A 195 11.10 -5.53 -15.44
N PRO A 196 10.40 -6.49 -14.83
CA PRO A 196 10.57 -6.82 -13.41
C PRO A 196 11.99 -7.24 -13.02
N GLY A 197 12.80 -7.64 -14.00
CA GLY A 197 14.16 -8.12 -13.79
C GLY A 197 14.21 -9.48 -13.08
N VAL A 198 15.44 -9.86 -12.70
CA VAL A 198 15.70 -11.11 -12.01
C VAL A 198 16.51 -10.85 -10.74
N VAL A 199 16.39 -11.74 -9.78
CA VAL A 199 17.22 -11.68 -8.57
C VAL A 199 18.68 -11.95 -8.97
N PRO A 200 19.62 -11.05 -8.65
CA PRO A 200 21.04 -11.30 -8.95
C PRO A 200 21.53 -12.57 -8.23
N VAL A 201 22.22 -13.43 -8.95
CA VAL A 201 22.95 -14.54 -8.35
C VAL A 201 24.16 -13.94 -7.62
N VAL A 202 24.20 -14.06 -6.29
CA VAL A 202 25.30 -13.61 -5.43
C VAL A 202 26.37 -14.69 -5.33
#